data_1e2306dfcd904885232ce8c95c8b52ff
#
_entry.id   1e2306dfcd904885232ce8c95c8b52ff
#
_cell.length_a   1.000
_cell.length_b   1.000
_cell.length_c   1.000
_cell.angle_alpha   90.00
_cell.angle_beta   90.00
_cell.angle_gamma   90.00
#
_symmetry.space_group_name_H-M   'P 1'
#
loop_
_entity.id
_entity.type
_entity.pdbx_description
1 polymer ?
#
loop_
_entity_poly.entity_id
_entity_poly.type
_entity_poly.pdbx_seq_one_letter_code
_entity_poly.pdbx_strand_id
1 'polypeptide(L)'
;MDRYRSDVDSVPPIPVDLEHQLRSPFAPQKAFRYPIVRWSKWLNDLDGIDEVLATLPAALDRSIAAERINVLLDDDKTAAAFVVAMIWGHGSSGYGPFRTARILTGTADPAGEPLSPNVLEELKRSVDIAHDGGAVSGYRYLNNDGKITGLGPAFFTKWLYFVTARGNPTSPDAAPVLDALVIEWLRRHAHVRIRSGRTADYSAYIDHLAAWGTATDHTPVEVEERIFRLIRNDGTPHDSTTENDERTNLDQPHTPARMAPRPERTRTDQILGRE
;
A
#
# COMPACT_ATOMS: atom_id res chain seq x y z
N MET A 1 -11.42 -40.12 8.78
CA MET A 1 -10.66 -39.14 8.04
C MET A 1 -11.46 -37.84 7.91
N ASP A 2 -12.01 -37.30 9.04
CA ASP A 2 -12.99 -36.19 9.06
C ASP A 2 -12.84 -35.34 10.32
N ARG A 3 -11.64 -34.79 10.55
CA ARG A 3 -11.39 -33.86 11.68
C ARG A 3 -10.84 -32.49 11.26
N TYR A 4 -10.94 -32.14 9.97
CA TYR A 4 -10.34 -30.90 9.43
C TYR A 4 -11.36 -29.94 8.79
N ARG A 5 -12.66 -30.18 8.98
CA ARG A 5 -13.71 -29.41 8.28
C ARG A 5 -14.62 -28.53 9.16
N SER A 6 -14.36 -28.41 10.45
CA SER A 6 -15.30 -27.75 11.39
C SER A 6 -14.81 -26.46 12.05
N ASP A 7 -13.61 -25.90 11.74
CA ASP A 7 -13.10 -24.71 12.44
C ASP A 7 -13.03 -23.43 11.57
N VAL A 8 -13.57 -23.43 10.36
CA VAL A 8 -13.49 -22.28 9.45
C VAL A 8 -14.73 -21.37 9.49
N ASP A 9 -15.86 -21.81 10.07
CA ASP A 9 -17.17 -21.13 9.97
C ASP A 9 -17.61 -20.36 11.23
N SER A 10 -16.84 -20.35 12.32
CA SER A 10 -17.22 -19.54 13.48
C SER A 10 -16.40 -18.26 13.57
N VAL A 11 -17.11 -17.12 13.57
CA VAL A 11 -16.47 -15.83 13.90
C VAL A 11 -15.80 -15.94 15.25
N PRO A 12 -14.50 -15.62 15.38
CA PRO A 12 -13.81 -15.68 16.67
C PRO A 12 -14.41 -14.66 17.64
N PRO A 13 -14.34 -14.92 18.96
CA PRO A 13 -14.79 -13.94 19.94
C PRO A 13 -14.04 -12.63 19.77
N ILE A 14 -14.74 -11.50 19.99
CA ILE A 14 -14.11 -10.19 19.93
C ILE A 14 -13.02 -10.09 21.01
N PRO A 15 -11.80 -9.61 20.67
CA PRO A 15 -10.77 -9.34 21.66
C PRO A 15 -11.22 -8.26 22.66
N VAL A 16 -10.92 -8.47 23.95
CA VAL A 16 -11.38 -7.59 25.04
C VAL A 16 -10.97 -6.14 24.84
N ASP A 17 -9.73 -5.88 24.41
CA ASP A 17 -9.23 -4.52 24.16
C ASP A 17 -9.95 -3.84 23.00
N LEU A 18 -10.30 -4.61 21.95
CA LEU A 18 -11.08 -4.12 20.83
C LEU A 18 -12.53 -3.79 21.26
N GLU A 19 -13.16 -4.68 22.03
CA GLU A 19 -14.51 -4.44 22.54
C GLU A 19 -14.56 -3.16 23.39
N HIS A 20 -13.58 -2.95 24.25
CA HIS A 20 -13.45 -1.72 25.04
C HIS A 20 -13.28 -0.49 24.14
N GLN A 21 -12.46 -0.56 23.08
CA GLN A 21 -12.27 0.53 22.13
C GLN A 21 -13.54 0.84 21.33
N LEU A 22 -14.30 -0.18 20.94
CA LEU A 22 -15.57 0.01 20.22
C LEU A 22 -16.66 0.67 21.07
N ARG A 23 -16.63 0.46 22.38
CA ARG A 23 -17.56 1.09 23.34
C ARG A 23 -17.11 2.47 23.82
N SER A 24 -15.88 2.87 23.51
CA SER A 24 -15.31 4.14 23.96
C SER A 24 -15.53 5.26 22.93
N PRO A 25 -15.64 6.53 23.37
CA PRO A 25 -15.65 7.66 22.44
C PRO A 25 -14.44 7.63 21.51
N PHE A 26 -14.69 7.83 20.23
CA PHE A 26 -13.66 7.76 19.21
C PHE A 26 -13.35 9.13 18.63
N ALA A 27 -12.08 9.54 18.69
CA ALA A 27 -11.60 10.70 17.98
C ALA A 27 -11.08 10.28 16.60
N PRO A 28 -11.50 10.92 15.49
CA PRO A 28 -11.01 10.60 14.16
C PRO A 28 -9.49 10.67 14.05
N GLN A 29 -8.92 10.05 13.02
CA GLN A 29 -7.49 10.16 12.71
C GLN A 29 -7.11 11.65 12.61
N LYS A 30 -6.05 12.06 13.35
CA LYS A 30 -5.53 13.40 13.22
C LYS A 30 -4.82 13.56 11.87
N ALA A 31 -5.05 14.71 11.21
CA ALA A 31 -4.33 15.03 9.99
C ALA A 31 -2.81 15.05 10.24
N PHE A 32 -2.06 14.44 9.35
CA PHE A 32 -0.60 14.38 9.40
C PHE A 32 0.03 15.12 8.22
N ARG A 33 1.21 15.69 8.43
CA ARG A 33 2.01 16.30 7.37
C ARG A 33 2.78 15.24 6.59
N TYR A 34 2.87 15.42 5.30
CA TYR A 34 3.63 14.56 4.39
C TYR A 34 4.67 15.38 3.63
N PRO A 35 5.78 14.76 3.15
CA PRO A 35 6.89 15.49 2.52
C PRO A 35 6.56 15.86 1.07
N ILE A 36 5.70 16.86 0.83
CA ILE A 36 5.22 17.26 -0.50
C ILE A 36 6.35 17.44 -1.52
N VAL A 37 7.47 18.06 -1.12
CA VAL A 37 8.62 18.27 -2.01
C VAL A 37 9.18 16.95 -2.57
N ARG A 38 9.15 15.86 -1.77
CA ARG A 38 9.59 14.55 -2.24
C ARG A 38 8.58 13.93 -3.20
N TRP A 39 7.29 14.14 -2.96
CA TRP A 39 6.22 13.69 -3.86
C TRP A 39 6.32 14.41 -5.21
N SER A 40 6.44 15.74 -5.21
CA SER A 40 6.61 16.55 -6.41
C SER A 40 7.87 16.15 -7.21
N LYS A 41 8.98 15.89 -6.50
CA LYS A 41 10.23 15.46 -7.17
C LYS A 41 10.05 14.23 -8.07
N TRP A 42 9.21 13.29 -7.67
CA TRP A 42 9.05 12.01 -8.37
C TRP A 42 7.83 11.94 -9.28
N LEU A 43 6.86 12.86 -9.13
CA LEU A 43 5.56 12.73 -9.76
C LEU A 43 5.10 13.95 -10.56
N ASN A 44 5.79 15.11 -10.48
CA ASN A 44 5.37 16.32 -11.21
C ASN A 44 5.39 16.17 -12.73
N ASP A 45 6.26 15.30 -13.25
CA ASP A 45 6.37 15.08 -14.70
C ASP A 45 5.29 14.10 -15.23
N LEU A 46 4.47 13.53 -14.34
CA LEU A 46 3.36 12.68 -14.73
C LEU A 46 2.11 13.49 -14.98
N ASP A 47 1.50 13.26 -16.14
CA ASP A 47 0.35 14.01 -16.63
C ASP A 47 -0.80 14.09 -15.61
N GLY A 48 -1.26 15.32 -15.33
CA GLY A 48 -2.37 15.62 -14.43
C GLY A 48 -2.11 15.41 -12.93
N ILE A 49 -0.87 15.08 -12.52
CA ILE A 49 -0.53 14.87 -11.10
C ILE A 49 0.02 16.14 -10.45
N ASP A 50 0.78 16.94 -11.17
CA ASP A 50 1.36 18.20 -10.69
C ASP A 50 0.30 19.17 -10.15
N GLU A 51 -0.80 19.37 -10.88
CA GLU A 51 -1.93 20.19 -10.46
C GLU A 51 -2.55 19.71 -9.15
N VAL A 52 -2.71 18.39 -9.01
CA VAL A 52 -3.29 17.79 -7.80
C VAL A 52 -2.34 17.97 -6.62
N LEU A 53 -1.04 17.72 -6.78
CA LEU A 53 -0.05 17.93 -5.72
C LEU A 53 0.02 19.40 -5.27
N ALA A 54 -0.12 20.36 -6.20
CA ALA A 54 -0.13 21.79 -5.89
C ALA A 54 -1.36 22.24 -5.10
N THR A 55 -2.48 21.52 -5.23
CA THR A 55 -3.76 21.88 -4.59
C THR A 55 -4.10 21.05 -3.35
N LEU A 56 -3.32 20.01 -3.04
CA LEU A 56 -3.52 19.20 -1.84
C LEU A 56 -3.21 20.01 -0.57
N PRO A 57 -3.99 19.82 0.51
CA PRO A 57 -3.70 20.42 1.81
C PRO A 57 -2.32 19.98 2.33
N ALA A 58 -1.66 20.83 3.12
CA ALA A 58 -0.36 20.53 3.73
C ALA A 58 -0.40 19.37 4.74
N ALA A 59 -1.58 18.95 5.15
CA ALA A 59 -1.81 17.79 6.01
C ALA A 59 -3.05 17.02 5.52
N LEU A 60 -3.00 15.70 5.61
CA LEU A 60 -4.08 14.80 5.23
C LEU A 60 -4.51 13.97 6.43
N ASP A 61 -5.80 13.70 6.51
CA ASP A 61 -6.39 12.63 7.29
C ASP A 61 -7.23 11.73 6.37
N ARG A 62 -7.88 10.75 6.96
CA ARG A 62 -8.74 9.79 6.26
C ARG A 62 -9.91 10.46 5.53
N SER A 63 -10.54 11.46 6.15
CA SER A 63 -11.71 12.16 5.60
C SER A 63 -11.35 13.07 4.42
N ILE A 64 -10.32 13.89 4.59
CA ILE A 64 -9.80 14.77 3.52
C ILE A 64 -9.34 13.94 2.31
N ALA A 65 -8.64 12.82 2.54
CA ALA A 65 -8.22 11.94 1.47
C ALA A 65 -9.41 11.31 0.74
N ALA A 66 -10.42 10.82 1.48
CA ALA A 66 -11.60 10.19 0.90
C ALA A 66 -12.39 11.19 0.02
N GLU A 67 -12.63 12.40 0.51
CA GLU A 67 -13.31 13.45 -0.26
C GLU A 67 -12.54 13.80 -1.53
N ARG A 68 -11.21 14.02 -1.40
CA ARG A 68 -10.38 14.41 -2.54
C ARG A 68 -10.30 13.33 -3.61
N ILE A 69 -10.16 12.06 -3.19
CA ILE A 69 -10.11 10.91 -4.10
C ILE A 69 -11.43 10.75 -4.83
N ASN A 70 -12.56 10.90 -4.13
CA ASN A 70 -13.87 10.80 -4.77
C ASN A 70 -14.03 11.85 -5.89
N VAL A 71 -13.72 13.12 -5.61
CA VAL A 71 -13.76 14.19 -6.64
C VAL A 71 -12.86 13.85 -7.83
N LEU A 72 -11.65 13.34 -7.59
CA LEU A 72 -10.73 13.01 -8.68
C LEU A 72 -11.21 11.81 -9.51
N LEU A 73 -11.88 10.84 -8.90
CA LEU A 73 -12.48 9.70 -9.62
C LEU A 73 -13.69 10.15 -10.46
N ASP A 74 -14.51 11.06 -9.94
CA ASP A 74 -15.64 11.64 -10.68
C ASP A 74 -15.16 12.45 -11.91
N ASP A 75 -13.96 13.04 -11.82
CA ASP A 75 -13.28 13.78 -12.91
C ASP A 75 -12.45 12.88 -13.85
N ASP A 76 -12.52 11.55 -13.74
CA ASP A 76 -11.70 10.56 -14.48
C ASP A 76 -10.17 10.73 -14.27
N LYS A 77 -9.75 11.35 -13.17
CA LYS A 77 -8.34 11.58 -12.80
C LYS A 77 -7.79 10.43 -11.94
N THR A 78 -7.94 9.20 -12.40
CA THR A 78 -7.64 7.97 -11.63
C THR A 78 -6.20 7.89 -11.11
N ALA A 79 -5.20 8.27 -11.93
CA ALA A 79 -3.80 8.27 -11.50
C ALA A 79 -3.54 9.25 -10.35
N ALA A 80 -4.13 10.44 -10.42
CA ALA A 80 -4.04 11.45 -9.36
C ALA A 80 -4.77 11.01 -8.09
N ALA A 81 -5.94 10.38 -8.20
CA ALA A 81 -6.66 9.77 -7.09
C ALA A 81 -5.80 8.69 -6.40
N PHE A 82 -5.14 7.83 -7.19
CA PHE A 82 -4.21 6.83 -6.68
C PHE A 82 -3.04 7.45 -5.93
N VAL A 83 -2.45 8.55 -6.44
CA VAL A 83 -1.38 9.27 -5.73
C VAL A 83 -1.85 9.77 -4.37
N VAL A 84 -3.04 10.36 -4.26
CA VAL A 84 -3.59 10.81 -2.96
C VAL A 84 -3.74 9.63 -1.99
N ALA A 85 -4.25 8.48 -2.47
CA ALA A 85 -4.37 7.26 -1.67
C ALA A 85 -2.99 6.78 -1.18
N MET A 86 -1.96 6.84 -2.03
CA MET A 86 -0.60 6.45 -1.66
C MET A 86 0.06 7.46 -0.70
N ILE A 87 -0.18 8.77 -0.84
CA ILE A 87 0.27 9.78 0.14
C ILE A 87 -0.29 9.44 1.53
N TRP A 88 -1.59 9.20 1.61
CA TRP A 88 -2.22 8.80 2.87
C TRP A 88 -1.64 7.47 3.39
N GLY A 89 -1.50 6.48 2.50
CA GLY A 89 -1.05 5.15 2.84
C GLY A 89 0.41 5.06 3.31
N HIS A 90 1.29 5.90 2.80
CA HIS A 90 2.69 5.98 3.21
C HIS A 90 2.92 6.93 4.39
N GLY A 91 2.00 7.85 4.65
CA GLY A 91 2.14 8.82 5.73
C GLY A 91 3.40 9.70 5.56
N SER A 92 4.26 9.71 6.57
CA SER A 92 5.52 10.48 6.56
C SER A 92 6.72 9.72 5.96
N SER A 93 6.53 8.49 5.45
CA SER A 93 7.61 7.66 4.88
C SER A 93 8.28 8.34 3.69
N GLY A 94 9.63 8.35 3.71
CA GLY A 94 10.42 8.96 2.65
C GLY A 94 10.50 8.14 1.35
N TYR A 95 10.18 6.83 1.40
CA TYR A 95 10.26 5.92 0.26
C TYR A 95 8.97 5.90 -0.58
N GLY A 96 7.85 6.32 0.00
CA GLY A 96 6.55 6.32 -0.65
C GLY A 96 6.51 6.98 -2.03
N PRO A 97 7.04 8.20 -2.23
CA PRO A 97 7.04 8.88 -3.50
C PRO A 97 7.71 8.10 -4.63
N PHE A 98 8.92 7.60 -4.39
CA PHE A 98 9.67 6.79 -5.35
C PHE A 98 8.94 5.48 -5.71
N ARG A 99 8.43 4.77 -4.69
CA ARG A 99 7.65 3.54 -4.91
C ARG A 99 6.39 3.79 -5.75
N THR A 100 5.67 4.88 -5.46
CA THR A 100 4.47 5.26 -6.21
C THR A 100 4.80 5.60 -7.66
N ALA A 101 5.88 6.33 -7.91
CA ALA A 101 6.35 6.60 -9.26
C ALA A 101 6.68 5.31 -10.02
N ARG A 102 7.41 4.37 -9.40
CA ARG A 102 7.69 3.04 -10.00
C ARG A 102 6.43 2.27 -10.36
N ILE A 103 5.42 2.31 -9.51
CA ILE A 103 4.13 1.66 -9.78
C ILE A 103 3.48 2.31 -10.99
N LEU A 104 3.37 3.65 -11.01
CA LEU A 104 2.65 4.38 -12.05
C LEU A 104 3.34 4.32 -13.42
N THR A 105 4.67 4.33 -13.45
CA THR A 105 5.44 4.22 -14.70
C THR A 105 5.64 2.78 -15.15
N GLY A 106 5.50 1.81 -14.23
CA GLY A 106 5.77 0.39 -14.51
C GLY A 106 7.25 0.05 -14.66
N THR A 107 8.18 0.96 -14.29
CA THR A 107 9.63 0.79 -14.48
C THR A 107 10.39 0.77 -13.16
N ALA A 108 11.59 0.21 -13.15
CA ALA A 108 12.47 0.20 -11.98
C ALA A 108 13.09 1.57 -11.72
N ASP A 109 13.38 2.33 -12.77
CA ASP A 109 13.86 3.73 -12.72
C ASP A 109 12.78 4.65 -13.31
N PRO A 110 11.96 5.29 -12.46
CA PRO A 110 10.82 6.08 -12.91
C PRO A 110 11.18 7.51 -13.32
N ALA A 111 12.44 7.94 -13.22
CA ALA A 111 12.83 9.31 -13.49
C ALA A 111 12.65 9.68 -14.96
N GLY A 112 11.76 10.62 -15.27
CA GLY A 112 11.47 11.06 -16.64
C GLY A 112 10.62 10.07 -17.46
N GLU A 113 10.18 8.97 -16.86
CA GLU A 113 9.31 8.00 -17.53
C GLU A 113 7.84 8.45 -17.49
N PRO A 114 7.07 8.26 -18.56
CA PRO A 114 5.66 8.64 -18.60
C PRO A 114 4.80 7.66 -17.78
N LEU A 115 3.58 8.08 -17.48
CA LEU A 115 2.55 7.21 -16.91
C LEU A 115 2.31 5.99 -17.83
N SER A 116 2.39 4.79 -17.27
CA SER A 116 2.13 3.56 -18.01
C SER A 116 0.64 3.43 -18.37
N PRO A 117 0.28 3.36 -19.66
CA PRO A 117 -1.11 3.19 -20.07
C PRO A 117 -1.74 1.92 -19.49
N ASN A 118 -0.97 0.81 -19.41
CA ASN A 118 -1.45 -0.45 -18.84
C ASN A 118 -1.76 -0.31 -17.35
N VAL A 119 -0.90 0.37 -16.58
CA VAL A 119 -1.13 0.59 -15.15
C VAL A 119 -2.36 1.47 -14.95
N LEU A 120 -2.53 2.52 -15.76
CA LEU A 120 -3.71 3.38 -15.68
C LEU A 120 -4.98 2.60 -15.98
N GLU A 121 -4.98 1.75 -17.01
CA GLU A 121 -6.12 0.91 -17.35
C GLU A 121 -6.48 -0.06 -16.22
N GLU A 122 -5.47 -0.74 -15.62
CA GLU A 122 -5.70 -1.64 -14.49
C GLU A 122 -6.24 -0.91 -13.25
N LEU A 123 -5.76 0.32 -12.97
CA LEU A 123 -6.31 1.14 -11.89
C LEU A 123 -7.77 1.52 -12.16
N LYS A 124 -8.11 1.99 -13.38
CA LYS A 124 -9.50 2.32 -13.78
C LYS A 124 -10.41 1.09 -13.65
N ARG A 125 -9.98 -0.04 -14.21
CA ARG A 125 -10.75 -1.28 -14.13
C ARG A 125 -10.94 -1.77 -12.70
N SER A 126 -9.96 -1.55 -11.82
CA SER A 126 -10.11 -1.88 -10.40
C SER A 126 -11.19 -1.02 -9.72
N VAL A 127 -11.39 0.23 -10.15
CA VAL A 127 -12.49 1.10 -9.68
C VAL A 127 -13.83 0.51 -10.10
N ASP A 128 -14.00 0.21 -11.39
CA ASP A 128 -15.25 -0.34 -11.92
C ASP A 128 -15.62 -1.65 -11.22
N ILE A 129 -14.68 -2.59 -11.12
CA ILE A 129 -14.90 -3.88 -10.47
C ILE A 129 -15.24 -3.72 -8.98
N ALA A 130 -14.58 -2.80 -8.28
CA ALA A 130 -14.86 -2.56 -6.87
C ALA A 130 -16.21 -1.84 -6.67
N HIS A 131 -16.60 -0.98 -7.59
CA HIS A 131 -17.91 -0.31 -7.56
C HIS A 131 -19.09 -1.28 -7.82
N ASP A 132 -18.89 -2.25 -8.73
CA ASP A 132 -19.95 -3.19 -9.12
C ASP A 132 -20.02 -4.40 -8.18
N GLY A 133 -18.87 -4.90 -7.73
CA GLY A 133 -18.77 -6.15 -6.99
C GLY A 133 -18.23 -6.02 -5.55
N GLY A 134 -17.98 -4.81 -5.08
CA GLY A 134 -17.51 -4.52 -3.72
C GLY A 134 -16.06 -4.87 -3.45
N ALA A 135 -15.67 -4.73 -2.18
CA ALA A 135 -14.29 -4.86 -1.69
C ALA A 135 -13.62 -6.20 -2.07
N VAL A 136 -14.33 -7.33 -1.96
CA VAL A 136 -13.77 -8.66 -2.24
C VAL A 136 -13.48 -8.84 -3.73
N SER A 137 -14.35 -8.32 -4.61
CA SER A 137 -14.16 -8.38 -6.06
C SER A 137 -12.96 -7.53 -6.49
N GLY A 138 -12.83 -6.32 -5.99
CA GLY A 138 -11.67 -5.44 -6.21
C GLY A 138 -10.38 -6.08 -5.70
N TYR A 139 -10.40 -6.67 -4.51
CA TYR A 139 -9.26 -7.41 -3.97
C TYR A 139 -8.84 -8.58 -4.86
N ARG A 140 -9.82 -9.42 -5.26
CA ARG A 140 -9.56 -10.55 -6.16
C ARG A 140 -8.90 -10.09 -7.45
N TYR A 141 -9.42 -9.02 -8.03
CA TYR A 141 -8.89 -8.48 -9.28
C TYR A 141 -7.43 -8.05 -9.15
N LEU A 142 -7.13 -7.13 -8.23
CA LEU A 142 -5.76 -6.61 -8.04
C LEU A 142 -4.77 -7.65 -7.53
N ASN A 143 -5.27 -8.72 -6.90
CA ASN A 143 -4.41 -9.83 -6.45
C ASN A 143 -4.09 -10.85 -7.56
N ASN A 144 -4.85 -10.87 -8.66
CA ASN A 144 -4.73 -11.86 -9.74
C ASN A 144 -4.65 -11.19 -11.14
N ASP A 145 -5.80 -11.02 -11.81
CA ASP A 145 -5.86 -10.66 -13.23
C ASP A 145 -5.37 -9.22 -13.49
N GLY A 146 -5.68 -8.28 -12.60
CA GLY A 146 -5.26 -6.87 -12.64
C GLY A 146 -4.03 -6.57 -11.77
N LYS A 147 -3.14 -7.56 -11.58
CA LYS A 147 -1.96 -7.39 -10.75
C LYS A 147 -1.00 -6.34 -11.32
N ILE A 148 -0.77 -5.27 -10.55
CA ILE A 148 0.19 -4.22 -10.88
C ILE A 148 1.51 -4.49 -10.15
N THR A 149 2.62 -4.50 -10.88
CA THR A 149 3.96 -4.73 -10.31
C THR A 149 4.30 -3.68 -9.25
N GLY A 150 4.75 -4.12 -8.08
CA GLY A 150 5.07 -3.23 -6.95
C GLY A 150 3.87 -2.81 -6.09
N LEU A 151 2.63 -3.11 -6.50
CA LEU A 151 1.41 -2.81 -5.75
C LEU A 151 0.87 -4.07 -5.07
N GLY A 152 1.36 -4.36 -3.87
CA GLY A 152 0.91 -5.52 -3.08
C GLY A 152 -0.33 -5.22 -2.21
N PRO A 153 -0.88 -6.27 -1.53
CA PRO A 153 -2.12 -6.19 -0.75
C PRO A 153 -2.18 -5.07 0.27
N ALA A 154 -1.10 -4.80 0.99
CA ALA A 154 -1.04 -3.74 1.98
C ALA A 154 -1.31 -2.34 1.39
N PHE A 155 -0.99 -2.12 0.11
CA PHE A 155 -1.20 -0.84 -0.57
C PHE A 155 -2.44 -0.85 -1.46
N PHE A 156 -2.73 -1.93 -2.17
CA PHE A 156 -3.94 -1.94 -2.97
C PHE A 156 -5.22 -2.00 -2.10
N THR A 157 -5.18 -2.52 -0.86
CA THR A 157 -6.33 -2.40 0.04
C THR A 157 -6.54 -0.96 0.52
N LYS A 158 -5.49 -0.14 0.63
CA LYS A 158 -5.61 1.31 0.88
C LYS A 158 -6.25 2.03 -0.31
N TRP A 159 -5.89 1.65 -1.53
CA TRP A 159 -6.57 2.12 -2.74
C TRP A 159 -8.04 1.72 -2.77
N LEU A 160 -8.34 0.43 -2.60
CA LEU A 160 -9.70 -0.09 -2.59
C LEU A 160 -10.56 0.54 -1.49
N TYR A 161 -9.97 0.82 -0.32
CA TYR A 161 -10.68 1.52 0.74
C TYR A 161 -11.27 2.83 0.24
N PHE A 162 -10.48 3.69 -0.38
CA PHE A 162 -10.96 4.98 -0.87
C PHE A 162 -11.92 4.84 -2.04
N VAL A 163 -11.66 3.92 -2.96
CA VAL A 163 -12.55 3.62 -4.09
C VAL A 163 -13.93 3.22 -3.61
N THR A 164 -14.02 2.30 -2.66
CA THR A 164 -15.29 1.77 -2.16
C THR A 164 -15.94 2.68 -1.11
N ALA A 165 -15.16 3.53 -0.44
CA ALA A 165 -15.68 4.54 0.50
C ALA A 165 -16.52 5.61 -0.19
N ARG A 166 -16.26 5.90 -1.48
CA ARG A 166 -17.01 6.91 -2.28
C ARG A 166 -17.21 8.24 -1.53
N GLY A 167 -16.12 8.75 -0.97
CA GLY A 167 -16.12 9.99 -0.20
C GLY A 167 -16.59 9.87 1.26
N ASN A 168 -17.23 8.77 1.65
CA ASN A 168 -17.63 8.50 3.04
C ASN A 168 -16.64 7.53 3.72
N PRO A 169 -15.74 8.01 4.59
CA PRO A 169 -14.69 7.19 5.21
C PRO A 169 -15.21 6.09 6.15
N THR A 170 -16.47 6.16 6.58
CA THR A 170 -17.14 5.17 7.45
C THR A 170 -18.20 4.35 6.72
N SER A 171 -18.21 4.38 5.38
CA SER A 171 -19.14 3.61 4.57
C SER A 171 -19.10 2.13 4.95
N PRO A 172 -20.26 1.47 5.13
CA PRO A 172 -20.30 0.02 5.37
C PRO A 172 -19.77 -0.80 4.19
N ASP A 173 -19.75 -0.22 2.98
CA ASP A 173 -19.24 -0.84 1.77
C ASP A 173 -17.73 -0.62 1.58
N ALA A 174 -17.10 0.25 2.38
CA ALA A 174 -15.70 0.54 2.26
C ALA A 174 -14.84 -0.70 2.57
N ALA A 175 -13.82 -0.93 1.74
CA ALA A 175 -12.88 -2.03 1.88
C ALA A 175 -11.97 -1.81 3.09
N PRO A 176 -11.96 -2.65 4.13
CA PRO A 176 -11.03 -2.51 5.23
C PRO A 176 -9.58 -2.71 4.76
N VAL A 177 -8.67 -1.89 5.30
CA VAL A 177 -7.25 -2.01 4.99
C VAL A 177 -6.68 -3.28 5.64
N LEU A 178 -5.89 -4.02 4.87
CA LEU A 178 -5.21 -5.23 5.33
C LEU A 178 -3.70 -5.11 5.10
N ASP A 179 -2.98 -4.70 6.12
CA ASP A 179 -1.52 -4.64 6.10
C ASP A 179 -0.88 -5.60 7.12
N ALA A 180 0.45 -5.65 7.14
CA ALA A 180 1.20 -6.58 7.99
C ALA A 180 0.93 -6.35 9.50
N LEU A 181 0.68 -5.09 9.90
CA LEU A 181 0.41 -4.75 11.30
C LEU A 181 -0.95 -5.27 11.75
N VAL A 182 -1.98 -5.08 10.91
CA VAL A 182 -3.32 -5.62 11.16
C VAL A 182 -3.30 -7.14 11.19
N ILE A 183 -2.62 -7.79 10.24
CA ILE A 183 -2.47 -9.26 10.20
C ILE A 183 -1.82 -9.78 11.49
N GLU A 184 -0.74 -9.14 11.93
CA GLU A 184 -0.04 -9.54 13.15
C GLU A 184 -0.90 -9.32 14.41
N TRP A 185 -1.63 -8.21 14.48
CA TRP A 185 -2.56 -7.95 15.57
C TRP A 185 -3.66 -9.03 15.64
N LEU A 186 -4.29 -9.36 14.51
CA LEU A 186 -5.30 -10.42 14.42
C LEU A 186 -4.75 -11.76 14.88
N ARG A 187 -3.54 -12.09 14.48
CA ARG A 187 -2.87 -13.32 14.88
C ARG A 187 -2.64 -13.39 16.40
N ARG A 188 -2.21 -12.28 17.03
CA ARG A 188 -1.87 -12.23 18.46
C ARG A 188 -3.08 -12.14 19.36
N HIS A 189 -4.05 -11.31 19.02
CA HIS A 189 -5.16 -10.94 19.91
C HIS A 189 -6.47 -11.67 19.60
N ALA A 190 -6.70 -12.03 18.33
CA ALA A 190 -7.91 -12.75 17.90
C ALA A 190 -7.65 -14.21 17.53
N HIS A 191 -6.39 -14.67 17.52
CA HIS A 191 -5.95 -15.99 17.04
C HIS A 191 -6.38 -16.29 15.59
N VAL A 192 -6.63 -15.24 14.81
CA VAL A 192 -7.00 -15.32 13.39
C VAL A 192 -5.74 -15.31 12.52
N ARG A 193 -5.67 -16.24 11.57
CA ARG A 193 -4.57 -16.30 10.60
C ARG A 193 -5.05 -15.87 9.24
N ILE A 194 -4.55 -14.73 8.76
CA ILE A 194 -4.85 -14.16 7.44
C ILE A 194 -3.59 -14.23 6.57
N ARG A 195 -3.73 -14.72 5.36
CA ARG A 195 -2.69 -14.72 4.31
C ARG A 195 -3.02 -13.65 3.30
N SER A 196 -2.20 -12.60 3.27
CA SER A 196 -2.44 -11.42 2.45
C SER A 196 -2.52 -11.67 0.93
N GLY A 197 -2.10 -12.84 0.43
CA GLY A 197 -2.24 -13.22 -0.97
C GLY A 197 -3.50 -14.02 -1.30
N ARG A 198 -4.45 -14.20 -0.38
CA ARG A 198 -5.63 -15.05 -0.58
C ARG A 198 -6.93 -14.28 -0.44
N THR A 199 -7.70 -14.23 -1.53
CA THR A 199 -9.01 -13.56 -1.56
C THR A 199 -9.99 -14.12 -0.52
N ALA A 200 -10.01 -15.44 -0.32
CA ALA A 200 -10.88 -16.05 0.70
C ALA A 200 -10.53 -15.59 2.13
N ASP A 201 -9.23 -15.42 2.42
CA ASP A 201 -8.79 -14.92 3.73
C ASP A 201 -9.17 -13.44 3.91
N TYR A 202 -9.14 -12.63 2.83
CA TYR A 202 -9.61 -11.25 2.87
C TYR A 202 -11.13 -11.16 3.06
N SER A 203 -11.91 -12.03 2.41
CA SER A 203 -13.36 -12.13 2.64
C SER A 203 -13.65 -12.47 4.11
N ALA A 204 -13.00 -13.50 4.66
CA ALA A 204 -13.17 -13.89 6.05
C ALA A 204 -12.76 -12.75 7.02
N TYR A 205 -11.75 -11.97 6.68
CA TYR A 205 -11.36 -10.78 7.45
C TYR A 205 -12.48 -9.76 7.51
N ILE A 206 -13.11 -9.43 6.38
CA ILE A 206 -14.27 -8.51 6.34
C ILE A 206 -15.40 -9.06 7.20
N ASP A 207 -15.72 -10.35 7.08
CA ASP A 207 -16.79 -11.01 7.84
C ASP A 207 -16.54 -10.94 9.35
N HIS A 208 -15.30 -11.11 9.79
CA HIS A 208 -14.93 -10.97 11.21
C HIS A 208 -15.11 -9.52 11.69
N LEU A 209 -14.66 -8.52 10.93
CA LEU A 209 -14.83 -7.12 11.30
C LEU A 209 -16.33 -6.74 11.35
N ALA A 210 -17.11 -7.19 10.37
CA ALA A 210 -18.56 -6.95 10.33
C ALA A 210 -19.25 -7.55 11.57
N ALA A 211 -18.94 -8.79 11.92
CA ALA A 211 -19.52 -9.45 13.07
C ALA A 211 -19.14 -8.78 14.40
N TRP A 212 -17.87 -8.35 14.54
CA TRP A 212 -17.43 -7.60 15.74
C TRP A 212 -18.07 -6.21 15.82
N GLY A 213 -18.28 -5.54 14.68
CA GLY A 213 -18.90 -4.22 14.61
C GLY A 213 -20.39 -4.23 14.90
N THR A 214 -21.11 -5.30 14.50
CA THR A 214 -22.58 -5.40 14.63
C THR A 214 -23.07 -5.16 16.05
N ALA A 215 -22.37 -5.69 17.07
CA ALA A 215 -22.76 -5.54 18.46
C ALA A 215 -22.65 -4.12 19.01
N THR A 216 -21.94 -3.23 18.30
CA THR A 216 -21.61 -1.86 18.74
C THR A 216 -21.97 -0.80 17.70
N ASP A 217 -22.71 -1.18 16.66
CA ASP A 217 -23.13 -0.31 15.54
C ASP A 217 -21.96 0.36 14.81
N HIS A 218 -20.93 -0.45 14.50
CA HIS A 218 -19.77 -0.02 13.75
C HIS A 218 -19.63 -0.76 12.43
N THR A 219 -19.20 -0.04 11.41
CA THR A 219 -18.86 -0.63 10.11
C THR A 219 -17.51 -1.40 10.17
N PRO A 220 -17.23 -2.30 9.22
CA PRO A 220 -15.95 -3.02 9.19
C PRO A 220 -14.72 -2.10 9.19
N VAL A 221 -14.79 -0.96 8.49
CA VAL A 221 -13.67 0.01 8.44
C VAL A 221 -13.50 0.77 9.75
N GLU A 222 -14.57 1.00 10.50
CA GLU A 222 -14.46 1.60 11.83
C GLU A 222 -13.84 0.62 12.84
N VAL A 223 -14.17 -0.67 12.73
CA VAL A 223 -13.52 -1.72 13.53
C VAL A 223 -12.03 -1.79 13.20
N GLU A 224 -11.65 -1.80 11.90
CA GLU A 224 -10.26 -1.77 11.45
C GLU A 224 -9.50 -0.56 11.98
N GLU A 225 -10.11 0.63 11.94
CA GLU A 225 -9.48 1.85 12.46
C GLU A 225 -9.20 1.77 13.96
N ARG A 226 -10.06 1.09 14.75
CA ARG A 226 -9.82 0.86 16.18
C ARG A 226 -8.71 -0.14 16.43
N ILE A 227 -8.63 -1.20 15.63
CA ILE A 227 -7.50 -2.14 15.65
C ILE A 227 -6.20 -1.39 15.39
N PHE A 228 -6.16 -0.56 14.34
CA PHE A 228 -4.97 0.21 14.00
C PHE A 228 -4.57 1.18 15.13
N ARG A 229 -5.52 1.73 15.85
CA ARG A 229 -5.27 2.56 17.03
C ARG A 229 -4.66 1.77 18.19
N LEU A 230 -5.17 0.58 18.48
CA LEU A 230 -4.59 -0.33 19.48
C LEU A 230 -3.13 -0.61 19.15
N ILE A 231 -2.83 -0.97 17.90
CA ILE A 231 -1.46 -1.20 17.42
C ILE A 231 -0.54 0.00 17.73
N ARG A 232 -1.00 1.21 17.46
CA ARG A 232 -0.19 2.42 17.69
C ARG A 232 -0.01 2.76 19.17
N ASN A 233 -0.98 2.44 20.01
CA ASN A 233 -0.91 2.68 21.45
C ASN A 233 0.00 1.68 22.17
N ASP A 234 0.15 0.46 21.63
CA ASP A 234 1.03 -0.59 22.17
C ASP A 234 2.53 -0.30 21.97
N GLY A 235 2.87 0.88 21.45
CA GLY A 235 4.26 1.34 21.34
C GLY A 235 5.12 0.57 20.35
N THR A 236 4.51 -0.16 19.43
CA THR A 236 5.25 -0.82 18.35
C THR A 236 5.87 0.28 17.46
N PRO A 237 7.22 0.40 17.38
CA PRO A 237 7.85 1.39 16.51
C PRO A 237 7.35 1.17 15.10
N HIS A 238 6.76 2.19 14.51
CA HIS A 238 6.36 2.16 13.12
C HIS A 238 7.62 2.26 12.25
N ASP A 239 8.35 1.16 12.12
CA ASP A 239 9.34 1.03 11.06
C ASP A 239 8.57 0.62 9.79
N SER A 240 8.22 1.61 8.98
CA SER A 240 7.59 1.44 7.67
C SER A 240 8.49 0.70 6.66
N THR A 241 9.62 0.17 7.11
CA THR A 241 10.63 -0.53 6.30
C THR A 241 10.49 -2.06 6.32
N THR A 242 9.60 -2.65 7.15
CA THR A 242 9.45 -4.11 7.26
C THR A 242 8.30 -4.67 6.42
N GLU A 243 8.01 -4.16 5.25
CA GLU A 243 7.42 -4.99 4.22
C GLU A 243 8.56 -5.72 3.51
N ASN A 244 8.68 -7.01 3.81
CA ASN A 244 9.50 -7.93 3.06
C ASN A 244 9.06 -7.88 1.59
N ASP A 245 9.65 -6.97 0.84
CA ASP A 245 9.82 -7.13 -0.57
C ASP A 245 10.69 -8.40 -0.72
N GLU A 246 10.21 -9.37 -1.48
CA GLU A 246 11.05 -10.45 -1.96
C GLU A 246 12.30 -9.76 -2.52
N ARG A 247 13.38 -9.80 -1.77
CA ARG A 247 14.68 -9.35 -2.21
C ARG A 247 15.13 -10.28 -3.34
N THR A 248 14.70 -9.97 -4.53
CA THR A 248 15.50 -10.20 -5.70
C THR A 248 16.73 -9.31 -5.51
N ASN A 249 17.83 -9.95 -5.28
CA ASN A 249 19.16 -9.45 -5.05
C ASN A 249 19.66 -8.65 -6.27
N LEU A 250 19.23 -7.40 -6.40
CA LEU A 250 19.62 -6.47 -7.46
C LEU A 250 19.52 -5.05 -6.88
N ASP A 251 20.51 -4.63 -6.11
CA ASP A 251 20.97 -3.25 -6.05
C ASP A 251 22.07 -3.10 -5.00
N GLN A 252 23.27 -3.52 -5.39
CA GLN A 252 24.45 -2.79 -4.96
C GLN A 252 24.87 -1.90 -6.14
N PRO A 253 25.04 -0.58 -5.94
CA PRO A 253 25.61 0.26 -6.97
C PRO A 253 27.04 -0.26 -7.22
N HIS A 254 27.30 -0.76 -8.42
CA HIS A 254 28.64 -1.04 -8.90
C HIS A 254 29.42 0.28 -8.91
N THR A 255 30.20 0.49 -7.87
CA THR A 255 31.32 1.46 -7.91
C THR A 255 32.26 0.93 -8.97
N PRO A 256 32.55 1.68 -10.05
CA PRO A 256 33.52 1.23 -11.02
C PRO A 256 34.88 1.12 -10.32
N ALA A 257 35.44 -0.08 -10.30
CA ALA A 257 36.76 -0.34 -9.81
C ALA A 257 37.74 0.56 -10.59
N ARG A 258 38.41 1.44 -9.84
CA ARG A 258 39.49 2.30 -10.33
C ARG A 258 40.57 1.37 -10.89
N MET A 259 40.70 1.32 -12.23
CA MET A 259 41.77 0.60 -12.89
C MET A 259 43.13 1.13 -12.40
N ALA A 260 43.86 0.27 -11.72
CA ALA A 260 45.26 0.52 -11.41
C ALA A 260 46.08 0.58 -12.72
N PRO A 261 47.07 1.50 -12.83
CA PRO A 261 47.88 1.60 -14.02
C PRO A 261 48.75 0.35 -14.19
N ARG A 262 48.73 -0.20 -15.40
CA ARG A 262 49.56 -1.31 -15.83
C ARG A 262 51.06 -0.90 -15.72
N PRO A 263 51.95 -1.74 -15.16
CA PRO A 263 53.38 -1.45 -15.18
C PRO A 263 53.93 -1.55 -16.62
N GLU A 264 54.65 -0.52 -17.03
CA GLU A 264 55.42 -0.47 -18.26
C GLU A 264 56.43 -1.62 -18.30
N ARG A 265 56.37 -2.45 -19.33
CA ARG A 265 57.41 -3.41 -19.65
C ARG A 265 58.57 -2.66 -20.31
N THR A 266 59.65 -2.52 -19.59
CA THR A 266 60.93 -2.09 -20.10
C THR A 266 61.41 -3.09 -21.15
N ARG A 267 61.60 -2.61 -22.37
CA ARG A 267 62.19 -3.33 -23.50
C ARG A 267 63.72 -3.27 -23.33
N THR A 268 64.34 -4.37 -22.91
CA THR A 268 65.82 -4.50 -22.92
C THR A 268 66.18 -5.09 -24.27
N ASP A 269 66.87 -4.26 -25.05
CA ASP A 269 67.60 -4.68 -26.23
C ASP A 269 68.74 -5.65 -25.83
N GLN A 270 68.80 -6.79 -26.45
CA GLN A 270 70.02 -7.56 -26.57
C GLN A 270 70.24 -7.86 -28.04
N ILE A 271 71.18 -7.06 -28.56
CA ILE A 271 71.98 -7.31 -29.77
C ILE A 271 73.05 -8.31 -29.39
N LEU A 272 73.26 -9.30 -30.22
CA LEU A 272 74.45 -10.12 -30.46
C LEU A 272 73.95 -11.33 -31.27
N GLY A 273 74.35 -11.63 -32.50
CA GLY A 273 75.62 -11.48 -33.18
C GLY A 273 76.08 -12.85 -33.65
N ARG A 274 76.15 -13.07 -34.97
CA ARG A 274 76.96 -14.08 -35.69
C ARG A 274 76.54 -15.54 -35.54
N GLU A 275 76.46 -16.36 -36.55
CA GLU A 275 77.17 -16.52 -37.88
C GLU A 275 76.20 -17.19 -38.84
#